data_8b8a65a3e6f8a402025b756374126fe9
#
_entry.id   8b8a65a3e6f8a402025b756374126fe9
#
_cell.length_a   1.000
_cell.length_b   1.000
_cell.length_c   1.000
_cell.angle_alpha   90.00
_cell.angle_beta   90.00
_cell.angle_gamma   90.00
#
_symmetry.space_group_name_H-M   'P 1'
#
loop_
_entity.id
_entity.type
_entity.pdbx_description
1 polymer ?
#
loop_
_entity_poly.entity_id
_entity_poly.type
_entity_poly.pdbx_seq_one_letter_code
_entity_poly.pdbx_strand_id
1 'polypeptide(L)'
;MDSPALHLTKADPRLGAFIARRGKLKHGRSEHKELYHALLSAIAHQQLHSNAALAILGRLKTACNGALPDPALLLSMPDEALRACGFSAAKMAAIRDVAAKAADGTIPSRARALRLQDEILIGRLTSIRGVGRWTVEMLLIFTLRRPDVLPVDDFGVREGYRLLHGLEAQPKPKAFAEIGIAYAPHRTLATLYLWRAADEMKKPSMALSKA
;
A
#
# COMPACT_ATOMS: atom_id res chain seq x y z
N MET A 1 -11.52 24.68 11.13
CA MET A 1 -10.45 23.64 11.07
C MET A 1 -9.58 23.91 9.86
N ASP A 2 -8.26 23.89 10.02
CA ASP A 2 -7.33 24.01 8.90
C ASP A 2 -7.56 22.89 7.89
N SER A 3 -7.35 23.19 6.59
CA SER A 3 -7.35 22.13 5.60
C SER A 3 -6.16 21.18 5.84
N PRO A 4 -6.24 19.87 5.48
CA PRO A 4 -5.12 18.94 5.62
C PRO A 4 -3.82 19.46 5.00
N ALA A 5 -3.90 20.11 3.83
CA ALA A 5 -2.75 20.71 3.18
C ALA A 5 -2.14 21.88 3.98
N LEU A 6 -2.99 22.73 4.56
CA LEU A 6 -2.53 23.84 5.39
C LEU A 6 -1.88 23.34 6.69
N HIS A 7 -2.45 22.29 7.33
CA HIS A 7 -1.83 21.64 8.48
C HIS A 7 -0.42 21.16 8.16
N LEU A 8 -0.26 20.40 7.06
CA LEU A 8 1.05 19.88 6.62
C LEU A 8 2.03 21.00 6.27
N THR A 9 1.54 22.12 5.69
CA THR A 9 2.38 23.29 5.38
C THR A 9 2.91 23.95 6.65
N LYS A 10 2.11 24.02 7.70
CA LYS A 10 2.55 24.56 9.02
C LYS A 10 3.53 23.61 9.71
N ALA A 11 3.27 22.31 9.64
CA ALA A 11 4.11 21.29 10.26
C ALA A 11 5.47 21.13 9.56
N ASP A 12 5.50 21.26 8.24
CA ASP A 12 6.69 21.09 7.40
C ASP A 12 6.62 22.08 6.22
N PRO A 13 7.30 23.24 6.30
CA PRO A 13 7.27 24.25 5.23
C PRO A 13 7.84 23.73 3.88
N ARG A 14 8.80 22.80 3.88
CA ARG A 14 9.36 22.23 2.64
C ARG A 14 8.35 21.29 1.95
N LEU A 15 7.67 20.45 2.72
CA LEU A 15 6.55 19.66 2.23
C LEU A 15 5.41 20.59 1.76
N GLY A 16 5.11 21.66 2.50
CA GLY A 16 4.13 22.67 2.13
C GLY A 16 4.42 23.35 0.79
N ALA A 17 5.66 23.75 0.56
CA ALA A 17 6.09 24.32 -0.73
C ALA A 17 5.93 23.31 -1.88
N PHE A 18 6.22 22.02 -1.64
CA PHE A 18 6.01 20.97 -2.63
C PHE A 18 4.51 20.77 -2.91
N ILE A 19 3.66 20.75 -1.88
CA ILE A 19 2.19 20.65 -2.00
C ILE A 19 1.65 21.81 -2.85
N ALA A 20 2.06 23.03 -2.56
CA ALA A 20 1.63 24.22 -3.29
C ALA A 20 2.02 24.16 -4.77
N ARG A 21 3.27 23.78 -5.07
CA ARG A 21 3.78 23.65 -6.45
C ARG A 21 3.08 22.52 -7.21
N ARG A 22 2.87 21.39 -6.57
CA ARG A 22 2.34 20.18 -7.22
C ARG A 22 0.83 20.21 -7.39
N GLY A 23 0.14 20.95 -6.55
CA GLY A 23 -1.32 20.98 -6.48
C GLY A 23 -1.92 19.67 -5.95
N LYS A 24 -3.23 19.55 -6.07
CA LYS A 24 -3.99 18.42 -5.50
C LYS A 24 -3.63 17.08 -6.13
N LEU A 25 -3.24 16.12 -5.33
CA LEU A 25 -3.03 14.74 -5.77
C LEU A 25 -4.34 13.97 -5.84
N LYS A 26 -4.47 13.14 -6.88
CA LYS A 26 -5.50 12.10 -6.90
C LYS A 26 -5.03 10.96 -6.00
N HIS A 27 -5.76 10.71 -4.92
CA HIS A 27 -5.52 9.55 -4.09
C HIS A 27 -5.99 8.29 -4.84
N GLY A 28 -5.07 7.42 -5.23
CA GLY A 28 -5.39 6.15 -5.85
C GLY A 28 -6.37 5.33 -4.99
N ARG A 29 -7.12 4.45 -5.61
CA ARG A 29 -8.00 3.50 -4.93
C ARG A 29 -7.59 2.10 -5.30
N SER A 30 -7.66 1.19 -4.33
CA SER A 30 -7.67 -0.23 -4.65
C SER A 30 -8.89 -0.56 -5.52
N GLU A 31 -8.70 -1.41 -6.52
CA GLU A 31 -9.81 -1.98 -7.30
C GLU A 31 -10.71 -2.85 -6.43
N HIS A 32 -10.16 -3.40 -5.34
CA HIS A 32 -10.84 -4.31 -4.45
C HIS A 32 -11.37 -3.56 -3.22
N LYS A 33 -12.68 -3.69 -2.98
CA LYS A 33 -13.33 -3.12 -1.79
C LYS A 33 -13.09 -3.97 -0.54
N GLU A 34 -13.10 -5.29 -0.68
CA GLU A 34 -12.90 -6.23 0.43
C GLU A 34 -11.42 -6.53 0.67
N LEU A 35 -11.04 -6.64 1.96
CA LEU A 35 -9.65 -6.88 2.35
C LEU A 35 -9.11 -8.21 1.82
N TYR A 36 -9.94 -9.23 1.77
CA TYR A 36 -9.58 -10.53 1.23
C TYR A 36 -9.06 -10.42 -0.21
N HIS A 37 -9.82 -9.81 -1.11
CA HIS A 37 -9.40 -9.65 -2.49
C HIS A 37 -8.20 -8.71 -2.65
N ALA A 38 -8.14 -7.67 -1.81
CA ALA A 38 -7.00 -6.76 -1.80
C ALA A 38 -5.70 -7.47 -1.37
N LEU A 39 -5.77 -8.40 -0.39
CA LEU A 39 -4.63 -9.24 0.02
C LEU A 39 -4.22 -10.22 -1.07
N LEU A 40 -5.15 -10.89 -1.75
CA LEU A 40 -4.84 -11.75 -2.88
C LEU A 40 -4.08 -10.98 -3.97
N SER A 41 -4.57 -9.77 -4.30
CA SER A 41 -3.91 -8.88 -5.26
C SER A 41 -2.53 -8.46 -4.77
N ALA A 42 -2.38 -8.07 -3.51
CA ALA A 42 -1.11 -7.66 -2.94
C ALA A 42 -0.05 -8.79 -3.04
N ILE A 43 -0.42 -10.03 -2.68
CA ILE A 43 0.49 -11.20 -2.78
C ILE A 43 0.86 -11.47 -4.24
N ALA A 44 -0.08 -11.36 -5.18
CA ALA A 44 0.23 -11.53 -6.60
C ALA A 44 1.28 -10.51 -7.08
N HIS A 45 1.23 -9.27 -6.60
CA HIS A 45 2.16 -8.20 -7.00
C HIS A 45 3.54 -8.27 -6.33
N GLN A 46 3.72 -9.02 -5.23
CA GLN A 46 5.02 -9.10 -4.56
C GLN A 46 6.13 -9.57 -5.52
N GLN A 47 7.25 -8.82 -5.57
CA GLN A 47 8.44 -9.13 -6.37
C GLN A 47 8.18 -9.30 -7.89
N LEU A 48 7.11 -8.73 -8.41
CA LEU A 48 6.76 -8.77 -9.83
C LEU A 48 6.47 -7.36 -10.37
N HIS A 49 6.74 -7.17 -11.66
CA HIS A 49 6.20 -6.02 -12.38
C HIS A 49 4.67 -6.11 -12.45
N SER A 50 4.01 -4.95 -12.43
CA SER A 50 2.54 -4.85 -12.43
C SER A 50 1.88 -5.68 -13.53
N ASN A 51 2.40 -5.66 -14.76
CA ASN A 51 1.84 -6.43 -15.87
C ASN A 51 1.87 -7.95 -15.62
N ALA A 52 2.94 -8.49 -15.04
CA ALA A 52 3.05 -9.89 -14.70
C ALA A 52 2.04 -10.29 -13.60
N ALA A 53 1.90 -9.47 -12.57
CA ALA A 53 0.93 -9.70 -11.52
C ALA A 53 -0.51 -9.63 -12.03
N LEU A 54 -0.83 -8.66 -12.88
CA LEU A 54 -2.14 -8.54 -13.53
C LEU A 54 -2.45 -9.74 -14.42
N ALA A 55 -1.46 -10.26 -15.14
CA ALA A 55 -1.63 -11.48 -15.95
C ALA A 55 -1.94 -12.72 -15.10
N ILE A 56 -1.29 -12.88 -13.94
CA ILE A 56 -1.57 -13.96 -12.98
C ILE A 56 -3.00 -13.83 -12.44
N LEU A 57 -3.39 -12.63 -11.97
CA LEU A 57 -4.74 -12.38 -11.48
C LEU A 57 -5.80 -12.54 -12.57
N GLY A 58 -5.48 -12.17 -13.82
CA GLY A 58 -6.35 -12.37 -14.97
C GLY A 58 -6.63 -13.86 -15.22
N ARG A 59 -5.58 -14.70 -15.23
CA ARG A 59 -5.74 -16.17 -15.38
C ARG A 59 -6.54 -16.76 -14.21
N LEU A 60 -6.30 -16.32 -12.97
CA LEU A 60 -7.07 -16.75 -11.82
C LEU A 60 -8.56 -16.40 -11.97
N LYS A 61 -8.86 -15.17 -12.39
CA LYS A 61 -10.25 -14.75 -12.66
C LYS A 61 -10.89 -15.63 -13.75
N THR A 62 -10.16 -15.89 -14.87
CA THR A 62 -10.67 -16.74 -15.95
C THR A 62 -10.96 -18.16 -15.46
N ALA A 63 -10.09 -18.75 -14.63
CA ALA A 63 -10.32 -20.06 -14.02
C ALA A 63 -11.50 -20.08 -13.02
N CYS A 64 -11.97 -18.91 -12.56
CA CYS A 64 -13.03 -18.74 -11.58
C CYS A 64 -14.23 -17.92 -12.15
N ASN A 65 -14.62 -18.20 -13.38
CA ASN A 65 -15.81 -17.59 -14.03
C ASN A 65 -15.76 -16.04 -14.10
N GLY A 66 -14.59 -15.47 -14.31
CA GLY A 66 -14.39 -14.03 -14.53
C GLY A 66 -14.21 -13.17 -13.27
N ALA A 67 -14.30 -13.75 -12.08
CA ALA A 67 -14.11 -13.06 -10.80
C ALA A 67 -12.97 -13.68 -9.98
N LEU A 68 -12.42 -12.94 -9.03
CA LEU A 68 -11.54 -13.55 -8.03
C LEU A 68 -12.34 -14.56 -7.19
N PRO A 69 -11.78 -15.75 -6.89
CA PRO A 69 -12.47 -16.78 -6.11
C PRO A 69 -12.81 -16.28 -4.70
N ASP A 70 -13.92 -16.73 -4.16
CA ASP A 70 -14.18 -16.66 -2.74
C ASP A 70 -13.24 -17.58 -1.95
N PRO A 71 -13.17 -17.47 -0.61
CA PRO A 71 -12.25 -18.29 0.20
C PRO A 71 -12.48 -19.79 0.02
N ALA A 72 -13.72 -20.28 -0.05
CA ALA A 72 -14.03 -21.70 -0.15
C ALA A 72 -13.57 -22.27 -1.51
N LEU A 73 -13.87 -21.56 -2.59
CA LEU A 73 -13.43 -21.93 -3.94
C LEU A 73 -11.90 -21.95 -4.03
N LEU A 74 -11.21 -20.92 -3.49
CA LEU A 74 -9.74 -20.88 -3.54
C LEU A 74 -9.11 -22.05 -2.77
N LEU A 75 -9.67 -22.45 -1.63
CA LEU A 75 -9.19 -23.58 -0.83
C LEU A 75 -9.42 -24.92 -1.53
N SER A 76 -10.48 -25.07 -2.32
CA SER A 76 -10.78 -26.30 -3.07
C SER A 76 -10.00 -26.43 -4.41
N MET A 77 -9.40 -25.36 -4.91
CA MET A 77 -8.63 -25.42 -6.17
C MET A 77 -7.40 -26.33 -6.02
N PRO A 78 -7.12 -27.22 -6.98
CA PRO A 78 -5.90 -28.01 -6.97
C PRO A 78 -4.67 -27.13 -7.20
N ASP A 79 -3.50 -27.58 -6.69
CA ASP A 79 -2.25 -26.83 -6.83
C ASP A 79 -1.84 -26.64 -8.29
N GLU A 80 -2.14 -27.62 -9.16
CA GLU A 80 -1.88 -27.57 -10.59
C GLU A 80 -2.63 -26.40 -11.25
N ALA A 81 -3.87 -26.14 -10.86
CA ALA A 81 -4.65 -25.02 -11.37
C ALA A 81 -4.06 -23.66 -10.95
N LEU A 82 -3.60 -23.54 -9.70
CA LEU A 82 -2.95 -22.32 -9.21
C LEU A 82 -1.58 -22.11 -9.88
N ARG A 83 -0.81 -23.19 -10.12
CA ARG A 83 0.44 -23.14 -10.88
C ARG A 83 0.22 -22.71 -12.32
N ALA A 84 -0.82 -23.23 -12.97
CA ALA A 84 -1.20 -22.84 -14.33
C ALA A 84 -1.56 -21.34 -14.42
N CYS A 85 -2.11 -20.75 -13.34
CA CYS A 85 -2.30 -19.30 -13.23
C CYS A 85 -0.97 -18.53 -13.12
N GLY A 86 0.14 -19.19 -12.75
CA GLY A 86 1.47 -18.59 -12.62
C GLY A 86 1.87 -18.24 -11.18
N PHE A 87 1.19 -18.78 -10.18
CA PHE A 87 1.60 -18.62 -8.79
C PHE A 87 2.80 -19.52 -8.46
N SER A 88 3.83 -18.97 -7.83
CA SER A 88 4.91 -19.76 -7.23
C SER A 88 4.41 -20.52 -6.00
N ALA A 89 5.14 -21.56 -5.58
CA ALA A 89 4.78 -22.34 -4.39
C ALA A 89 4.62 -21.47 -3.13
N ALA A 90 5.50 -20.48 -2.94
CA ALA A 90 5.41 -19.55 -1.82
C ALA A 90 4.14 -18.69 -1.89
N LYS A 91 3.79 -18.19 -3.09
CA LYS A 91 2.56 -17.41 -3.28
C LYS A 91 1.31 -18.26 -3.14
N MET A 92 1.32 -19.53 -3.62
CA MET A 92 0.21 -20.46 -3.41
C MET A 92 -0.04 -20.69 -1.92
N ALA A 93 1.00 -20.96 -1.14
CA ALA A 93 0.88 -21.10 0.30
C ALA A 93 0.33 -19.83 0.97
N ALA A 94 0.76 -18.64 0.52
CA ALA A 94 0.28 -17.38 1.07
C ALA A 94 -1.21 -17.12 0.72
N ILE A 95 -1.65 -17.32 -0.54
CA ILE A 95 -3.06 -17.10 -0.90
C ILE A 95 -4.00 -18.12 -0.26
N ARG A 96 -3.55 -19.36 -0.01
CA ARG A 96 -4.32 -20.35 0.75
C ARG A 96 -4.46 -19.92 2.21
N ASP A 97 -3.40 -19.38 2.83
CA ASP A 97 -3.48 -18.87 4.19
C ASP A 97 -4.42 -17.64 4.26
N VAL A 98 -4.38 -16.76 3.26
CA VAL A 98 -5.35 -15.65 3.12
C VAL A 98 -6.78 -16.20 3.07
N ALA A 99 -7.03 -17.27 2.29
CA ALA A 99 -8.37 -17.84 2.18
C ALA A 99 -8.82 -18.50 3.50
N ALA A 100 -7.94 -19.25 4.16
CA ALA A 100 -8.23 -19.85 5.47
C ALA A 100 -8.52 -18.76 6.52
N LYS A 101 -7.73 -17.71 6.55
CA LYS A 101 -7.90 -16.56 7.48
C LYS A 101 -9.12 -15.69 7.17
N ALA A 102 -9.60 -15.72 5.94
CA ALA A 102 -10.89 -15.11 5.61
C ALA A 102 -12.06 -15.99 6.10
N ALA A 103 -11.95 -17.30 5.95
CA ALA A 103 -12.97 -18.26 6.39
C ALA A 103 -13.13 -18.30 7.92
N ASP A 104 -12.02 -18.18 8.68
CA ASP A 104 -12.05 -18.18 10.16
C ASP A 104 -12.36 -16.78 10.76
N GLY A 105 -12.51 -15.75 9.93
CA GLY A 105 -12.83 -14.39 10.36
C GLY A 105 -11.64 -13.57 10.89
N THR A 106 -10.41 -14.06 10.77
CA THR A 106 -9.17 -13.28 11.06
C THR A 106 -9.09 -12.08 10.13
N ILE A 107 -9.41 -12.26 8.83
CA ILE A 107 -9.61 -11.15 7.90
C ILE A 107 -11.05 -10.64 8.06
N PRO A 108 -11.25 -9.46 8.64
CA PRO A 108 -12.60 -8.94 8.84
C PRO A 108 -13.19 -8.45 7.52
N SER A 109 -14.52 -8.42 7.42
CA SER A 109 -15.20 -7.67 6.37
C SER A 109 -14.79 -6.19 6.42
N ARG A 110 -14.92 -5.49 5.29
CA ARG A 110 -14.63 -4.06 5.22
C ARG A 110 -15.38 -3.26 6.30
N ALA A 111 -16.66 -3.55 6.50
CA ALA A 111 -17.49 -2.85 7.48
C ALA A 111 -16.95 -3.00 8.91
N ARG A 112 -16.47 -4.20 9.27
CA ARG A 112 -15.85 -4.47 10.57
C ARG A 112 -14.47 -3.83 10.66
N ALA A 113 -13.65 -3.92 9.61
CA ALA A 113 -12.33 -3.32 9.54
C ALA A 113 -12.36 -1.80 9.76
N LEU A 114 -13.34 -1.10 9.20
CA LEU A 114 -13.49 0.34 9.37
C LEU A 114 -13.72 0.78 10.83
N ARG A 115 -14.18 -0.12 11.70
CA ARG A 115 -14.42 0.13 13.13
C ARG A 115 -13.24 -0.25 14.03
N LEU A 116 -12.25 -0.97 13.50
CA LEU A 116 -11.07 -1.38 14.25
C LEU A 116 -9.99 -0.31 14.21
N GLN A 117 -9.17 -0.24 15.25
CA GLN A 117 -7.94 0.54 15.26
C GLN A 117 -6.92 -0.05 14.29
N ASP A 118 -6.07 0.79 13.72
CA ASP A 118 -5.09 0.38 12.72
C ASP A 118 -4.10 -0.65 13.26
N GLU A 119 -3.60 -0.50 14.49
CA GLU A 119 -2.68 -1.46 15.10
C GLU A 119 -3.34 -2.83 15.38
N ILE A 120 -4.63 -2.87 15.67
CA ILE A 120 -5.37 -4.13 15.80
C ILE A 120 -5.46 -4.85 14.44
N LEU A 121 -5.73 -4.10 13.37
CA LEU A 121 -5.73 -4.66 12.01
C LEU A 121 -4.34 -5.13 11.59
N ILE A 122 -3.31 -4.33 11.85
CA ILE A 122 -1.93 -4.68 11.57
C ILE A 122 -1.57 -5.99 12.29
N GLY A 123 -1.80 -6.09 13.60
CA GLY A 123 -1.52 -7.30 14.37
C GLY A 123 -2.25 -8.54 13.85
N ARG A 124 -3.53 -8.39 13.45
CA ARG A 124 -4.30 -9.49 12.86
C ARG A 124 -3.78 -9.92 11.50
N LEU A 125 -3.58 -8.98 10.60
CA LEU A 125 -3.27 -9.30 9.21
C LEU A 125 -1.80 -9.69 9.00
N THR A 126 -0.89 -9.26 9.87
CA THR A 126 0.51 -9.71 9.83
C THR A 126 0.71 -11.15 10.31
N SER A 127 -0.30 -11.78 10.93
CA SER A 127 -0.29 -13.22 11.22
C SER A 127 -0.45 -14.08 9.96
N ILE A 128 -0.82 -13.47 8.83
CA ILE A 128 -1.03 -14.15 7.55
C ILE A 128 0.32 -14.35 6.86
N ARG A 129 0.55 -15.55 6.35
CA ARG A 129 1.79 -15.88 5.63
C ARG A 129 2.05 -14.94 4.46
N GLY A 130 3.24 -14.34 4.44
CA GLY A 130 3.66 -13.43 3.37
C GLY A 130 3.05 -12.02 3.46
N VAL A 131 2.32 -11.70 4.53
CA VAL A 131 1.76 -10.37 4.77
C VAL A 131 2.55 -9.66 5.86
N GLY A 132 3.38 -8.70 5.47
CA GLY A 132 4.11 -7.84 6.39
C GLY A 132 3.36 -6.55 6.73
N ARG A 133 3.85 -5.81 7.75
CA ARG A 133 3.30 -4.53 8.18
C ARG A 133 3.08 -3.56 7.00
N TRP A 134 4.07 -3.40 6.14
CA TRP A 134 3.98 -2.55 4.96
C TRP A 134 2.79 -2.91 4.05
N THR A 135 2.55 -4.21 3.82
CA THR A 135 1.38 -4.66 3.02
C THR A 135 0.08 -4.23 3.67
N VAL A 136 -0.02 -4.33 5.00
CA VAL A 136 -1.23 -3.90 5.73
C VAL A 136 -1.39 -2.38 5.67
N GLU A 137 -0.32 -1.61 5.81
CA GLU A 137 -0.34 -0.15 5.67
C GLU A 137 -0.83 0.28 4.28
N MET A 138 -0.46 -0.45 3.20
CA MET A 138 -1.02 -0.22 1.86
C MET A 138 -2.53 -0.48 1.81
N LEU A 139 -3.03 -1.51 2.51
CA LEU A 139 -4.48 -1.74 2.62
C LEU A 139 -5.17 -0.62 3.40
N LEU A 140 -4.57 -0.15 4.49
CA LEU A 140 -5.11 0.98 5.26
C LEU A 140 -5.23 2.23 4.38
N ILE A 141 -4.19 2.56 3.62
CA ILE A 141 -4.15 3.74 2.75
C ILE A 141 -5.11 3.60 1.56
N PHE A 142 -5.00 2.52 0.76
CA PHE A 142 -5.66 2.44 -0.54
C PHE A 142 -7.02 1.73 -0.51
N THR A 143 -7.21 0.75 0.39
CA THR A 143 -8.46 -0.01 0.50
C THR A 143 -9.39 0.59 1.54
N LEU A 144 -8.91 0.86 2.75
CA LEU A 144 -9.73 1.41 3.84
C LEU A 144 -9.79 2.94 3.85
N ARG A 145 -8.86 3.61 3.17
CA ARG A 145 -8.81 5.08 3.06
C ARG A 145 -8.58 5.77 4.40
N ARG A 146 -7.76 5.16 5.24
CA ARG A 146 -7.37 5.75 6.52
C ARG A 146 -6.62 7.07 6.29
N PRO A 147 -6.98 8.16 6.99
CA PRO A 147 -6.35 9.47 6.78
C PRO A 147 -4.98 9.61 7.42
N ASP A 148 -4.64 8.74 8.37
CA ASP A 148 -3.51 8.97 9.28
C ASP A 148 -2.54 7.79 9.36
N VAL A 149 -2.01 7.35 8.20
CA VAL A 149 -1.04 6.25 8.08
C VAL A 149 0.28 6.78 7.53
N LEU A 150 1.39 6.49 8.23
CA LEU A 150 2.75 6.77 7.78
C LEU A 150 3.56 5.48 7.78
N PRO A 151 3.82 4.88 6.61
CA PRO A 151 4.64 3.68 6.50
C PRO A 151 6.12 4.04 6.67
N VAL A 152 6.58 4.01 7.93
CA VAL A 152 7.92 4.49 8.30
C VAL A 152 9.06 3.63 7.76
N ASP A 153 8.79 2.37 7.43
CA ASP A 153 9.74 1.46 6.81
C ASP A 153 9.78 1.59 5.28
N ASP A 154 8.84 2.34 4.69
CA ASP A 154 8.78 2.50 3.24
C ASP A 154 9.96 3.33 2.71
N PHE A 155 10.73 2.70 1.81
CA PHE A 155 11.89 3.34 1.20
C PHE A 155 11.50 4.61 0.43
N GLY A 156 10.41 4.58 -0.35
CA GLY A 156 9.99 5.68 -1.20
C GLY A 156 9.54 6.90 -0.38
N VAL A 157 8.83 6.67 0.72
CA VAL A 157 8.39 7.75 1.62
C VAL A 157 9.58 8.44 2.28
N ARG A 158 10.51 7.67 2.84
CA ARG A 158 11.72 8.23 3.46
C ARG A 158 12.64 8.90 2.45
N GLU A 159 12.71 8.36 1.23
CA GLU A 159 13.47 8.96 0.14
C GLU A 159 12.86 10.30 -0.31
N GLY A 160 11.54 10.39 -0.43
CA GLY A 160 10.86 11.64 -0.71
C GLY A 160 11.13 12.70 0.34
N TYR A 161 11.12 12.31 1.61
CA TYR A 161 11.48 13.21 2.71
C TYR A 161 12.95 13.65 2.58
N ARG A 162 13.87 12.71 2.38
CA ARG A 162 15.30 13.01 2.19
C ARG A 162 15.52 14.06 1.09
N LEU A 163 14.91 13.84 -0.06
CA LEU A 163 15.06 14.72 -1.22
C LEU A 163 14.49 16.12 -0.97
N LEU A 164 13.28 16.21 -0.39
CA LEU A 164 12.66 17.50 -0.06
C LEU A 164 13.48 18.30 0.93
N HIS A 165 14.12 17.62 1.88
CA HIS A 165 14.90 18.26 2.94
C HIS A 165 16.40 18.41 2.60
N GLY A 166 16.82 17.92 1.43
CA GLY A 166 18.24 18.00 1.02
C GLY A 166 19.18 17.24 1.97
N LEU A 167 18.72 16.13 2.55
CA LEU A 167 19.52 15.33 3.47
C LEU A 167 20.46 14.41 2.68
N GLU A 168 21.66 14.17 3.21
CA GLU A 168 22.63 13.23 2.64
C GLU A 168 22.10 11.79 2.66
N ALA A 169 21.47 11.37 3.75
CA ALA A 169 20.90 10.03 3.93
C ALA A 169 19.44 10.08 4.36
N GLN A 170 18.73 8.98 4.10
CA GLN A 170 17.36 8.81 4.58
C GLN A 170 17.32 8.76 6.12
N PRO A 171 16.31 9.37 6.76
CA PRO A 171 16.12 9.18 8.18
C PRO A 171 15.85 7.69 8.47
N LYS A 172 16.39 7.19 9.57
CA LYS A 172 16.06 5.83 10.04
C LYS A 172 14.57 5.75 10.39
N PRO A 173 13.92 4.57 10.29
CA PRO A 173 12.48 4.42 10.56
C PRO A 173 12.02 5.05 11.88
N LYS A 174 12.75 4.83 12.97
CA LYS A 174 12.42 5.40 14.28
C LYS A 174 12.44 6.93 14.28
N ALA A 175 13.49 7.54 13.72
CA ALA A 175 13.57 9.00 13.61
C ALA A 175 12.49 9.55 12.69
N PHE A 176 12.16 8.82 11.61
CA PHE A 176 11.09 9.23 10.71
C PHE A 176 9.70 9.12 11.35
N ALA A 177 9.49 8.16 12.23
CA ALA A 177 8.26 8.06 13.04
C ALA A 177 8.08 9.30 13.94
N GLU A 178 9.16 9.76 14.58
CA GLU A 178 9.16 10.96 15.42
C GLU A 178 8.84 12.22 14.59
N ILE A 179 9.45 12.37 13.42
CA ILE A 179 9.12 13.45 12.46
C ILE A 179 7.63 13.40 12.08
N GLY A 180 7.12 12.22 11.81
CA GLY A 180 5.75 12.00 11.37
C GLY A 180 4.67 12.33 12.40
N ILE A 181 5.03 12.54 13.68
CA ILE A 181 4.09 12.99 14.72
C ILE A 181 3.45 14.33 14.33
N ALA A 182 4.25 15.23 13.78
CA ALA A 182 3.79 16.55 13.35
C ALA A 182 2.79 16.53 12.19
N TYR A 183 2.76 15.45 11.41
CA TYR A 183 1.84 15.30 10.27
C TYR A 183 0.45 14.77 10.68
N ALA A 184 0.31 14.22 11.90
CA ALA A 184 -0.98 13.73 12.39
C ALA A 184 -2.00 14.88 12.50
N PRO A 185 -3.27 14.66 12.17
CA PRO A 185 -3.93 13.42 11.75
C PRO A 185 -3.98 13.22 10.23
N HIS A 186 -3.02 13.75 9.47
CA HIS A 186 -3.01 13.77 8.01
C HIS A 186 -1.80 13.04 7.40
N ARG A 187 -1.26 12.03 8.14
CA ARG A 187 -0.05 11.29 7.73
C ARG A 187 -0.18 10.60 6.39
N THR A 188 -1.36 10.10 6.02
CA THR A 188 -1.60 9.52 4.70
C THR A 188 -1.41 10.55 3.58
N LEU A 189 -1.88 11.77 3.77
CA LEU A 189 -1.67 12.83 2.77
C LEU A 189 -0.19 13.18 2.63
N ALA A 190 0.54 13.29 3.74
CA ALA A 190 1.98 13.48 3.73
C ALA A 190 2.68 12.32 2.98
N THR A 191 2.33 11.07 3.27
CA THR A 191 2.84 9.88 2.59
C THR A 191 2.68 9.97 1.07
N LEU A 192 1.50 10.34 0.58
CA LEU A 192 1.24 10.47 -0.86
C LEU A 192 2.11 11.53 -1.53
N TYR A 193 2.31 12.68 -0.88
CA TYR A 193 3.19 13.72 -1.41
C TYR A 193 4.67 13.34 -1.35
N LEU A 194 5.10 12.63 -0.31
CA LEU A 194 6.47 12.15 -0.18
C LEU A 194 6.82 11.11 -1.25
N TRP A 195 5.92 10.14 -1.52
CA TRP A 195 6.10 9.25 -2.68
C TRP A 195 6.22 10.04 -3.99
N ARG A 196 5.36 11.03 -4.17
CA ARG A 196 5.40 11.85 -5.37
C ARG A 196 6.70 12.64 -5.49
N ALA A 197 7.21 13.17 -4.40
CA ALA A 197 8.50 13.84 -4.35
C ALA A 197 9.65 12.88 -4.72
N ALA A 198 9.64 11.66 -4.21
CA ALA A 198 10.62 10.63 -4.58
C ALA A 198 10.60 10.34 -6.08
N ASP A 199 9.41 10.23 -6.69
CA ASP A 199 9.26 9.94 -8.11
C ASP A 199 9.74 11.10 -9.00
N GLU A 200 9.41 12.34 -8.63
CA GLU A 200 9.71 13.52 -9.44
C GLU A 200 11.18 13.98 -9.31
N MET A 201 11.73 13.92 -8.10
CA MET A 201 13.08 14.42 -7.83
C MET A 201 14.18 13.41 -8.15
N LYS A 202 13.86 12.11 -8.28
CA LYS A 202 14.81 11.10 -8.80
C LYS A 202 15.04 11.16 -10.31
N LYS A 203 14.07 11.70 -11.07
CA LYS A 203 14.25 11.88 -12.51
C LYS A 203 15.18 13.07 -12.70
N PRO A 204 16.38 12.91 -13.31
CA PRO A 204 17.17 14.05 -13.75
C PRO A 204 16.24 14.92 -14.64
N SER A 205 16.23 16.22 -14.42
CA SER A 205 15.47 17.13 -15.28
C SER A 205 15.96 16.98 -16.73
N MET A 206 15.23 16.26 -17.55
CA MET A 206 15.42 16.23 -19.00
C MET A 206 14.93 17.53 -19.65
N ALA A 207 15.13 18.66 -18.99
CA ALA A 207 14.72 19.97 -19.46
C ALA A 207 15.86 20.99 -19.35
N LEU A 208 17.02 20.69 -19.94
CA LEU A 208 18.03 21.71 -20.32
C LEU A 208 18.94 21.13 -21.41
N SER A 209 18.35 20.78 -22.57
CA SER A 209 19.09 20.48 -23.77
C SER A 209 18.21 20.78 -24.99
N LYS A 210 17.83 22.03 -25.13
CA LYS A 210 17.48 22.68 -26.40
C LYS A 210 17.71 24.17 -26.21
N ALA A 211 18.92 24.59 -26.37
CA ALA A 211 19.32 25.92 -26.78
C ALA A 211 20.35 25.77 -27.91
#